data_30247530ed035025ef92aac24e12d9eb
#
_entry.id   30247530ed035025ef92aac24e12d9eb
#
_cell.length_a   1.000
_cell.length_b   1.000
_cell.length_c   1.000
_cell.angle_alpha   90.00
_cell.angle_beta   90.00
_cell.angle_gamma   90.00
#
_symmetry.space_group_name_H-M   'P 1'
#
loop_
_entity.id
_entity.type
_entity.pdbx_description
1 polymer ?
#
loop_
_entity_poly.entity_id
_entity_poly.type
_entity_poly.pdbx_seq_one_letter_code
_entity_poly.pdbx_strand_id
1 'polypeptide(L)'
;MQRDRRTLARVAVALLVVALLLPAGVSALTYSPTDFKPGTMEKSADSPTVVGVQGFHFQGRSAAKKPARLASIDGDGSFDWQFAGDRVNGVWFYDVDPLPNGNLLAVSTTPGGTVVFELDPETREPVWTERLDMEDTHDVDLLPNGDLLIANMRERDGDEPPDDRVVVYNRSTDAITWEWTFRDHYPESTDGGYNDDWTHVNDADATGDGRILVSPRNFDQVILINRSTKAIEMQLGDDEDYDVLNEQHNPDWLVSEAGRPTILVADSENNRVIEYERRCTGDPMTTAPPGCSWNATWTVGVEGNLNWPRDADRLPNGNTLITDSLNHRVIEVTPQGEIVWEYYATWGPYDAERLGAANRSAPGTGGSAAGPTMADADATGEYALSGSANDPPVPSEASGPAVLLADAGLDGPARTWSHVVPWVKPVWASGWEFVAAVTGLLVGLGWAGAEVAQNRDRLAARLGADR
;
A
#
# COMPACT_ATOMS: atom_id res chain seq x y z
N MET A 1 -57.92 14.79 9.59
CA MET A 1 -56.89 14.54 10.64
C MET A 1 -55.93 13.39 10.33
N GLN A 2 -56.39 12.14 10.09
CA GLN A 2 -55.47 11.00 9.83
C GLN A 2 -54.78 11.08 8.47
N ARG A 3 -55.45 11.60 7.44
CA ARG A 3 -54.93 11.84 6.08
C ARG A 3 -53.82 12.90 6.10
N ASP A 4 -54.03 13.99 6.84
CA ASP A 4 -53.07 15.10 6.95
C ASP A 4 -51.79 14.65 7.66
N ARG A 5 -51.87 13.84 8.71
CA ARG A 5 -50.69 13.29 9.42
C ARG A 5 -49.83 12.39 8.52
N ARG A 6 -50.45 11.57 7.65
CA ARG A 6 -49.73 10.73 6.71
C ARG A 6 -49.02 11.55 5.63
N THR A 7 -49.67 12.60 5.12
CA THR A 7 -49.08 13.49 4.14
C THR A 7 -47.90 14.24 4.75
N LEU A 8 -48.04 14.75 5.96
CA LEU A 8 -46.96 15.43 6.69
C LEU A 8 -45.77 14.46 6.94
N ALA A 9 -46.03 13.25 7.33
CA ALA A 9 -44.98 12.24 7.54
C ALA A 9 -44.20 11.96 6.22
N ARG A 10 -44.93 11.79 5.11
CA ARG A 10 -44.29 11.60 3.77
C ARG A 10 -43.44 12.78 3.36
N VAL A 11 -43.91 13.97 3.55
CA VAL A 11 -43.15 15.19 3.25
C VAL A 11 -41.90 15.27 4.14
N ALA A 12 -42.04 14.99 5.44
CA ALA A 12 -40.91 15.01 6.36
C ALA A 12 -39.83 13.96 5.99
N VAL A 13 -40.23 12.73 5.65
CA VAL A 13 -39.28 11.71 5.19
C VAL A 13 -38.63 12.10 3.87
N ALA A 14 -39.40 12.61 2.91
CA ALA A 14 -38.85 13.06 1.64
C ALA A 14 -37.84 14.20 1.82
N LEU A 15 -38.13 15.18 2.68
CA LEU A 15 -37.21 16.27 3.00
C LEU A 15 -35.94 15.76 3.71
N LEU A 16 -36.09 14.79 4.63
CA LEU A 16 -34.95 14.17 5.30
C LEU A 16 -34.06 13.44 4.30
N VAL A 17 -34.64 12.63 3.41
CA VAL A 17 -33.86 11.92 2.36
C VAL A 17 -33.14 12.91 1.45
N VAL A 18 -33.82 13.96 1.01
CA VAL A 18 -33.18 15.01 0.21
C VAL A 18 -32.05 15.69 0.98
N ALA A 19 -32.26 16.04 2.25
CA ALA A 19 -31.24 16.71 3.06
C ALA A 19 -29.99 15.82 3.27
N LEU A 20 -30.19 14.49 3.38
CA LEU A 20 -29.09 13.53 3.52
C LEU A 20 -28.34 13.27 2.20
N LEU A 21 -29.03 13.30 1.05
CA LEU A 21 -28.41 13.04 -0.25
C LEU A 21 -27.85 14.29 -0.92
N LEU A 22 -28.36 15.49 -0.59
CA LEU A 22 -28.01 16.73 -1.26
C LEU A 22 -26.51 17.08 -1.21
N PRO A 23 -25.81 16.99 -0.05
CA PRO A 23 -24.38 17.27 0.02
C PRO A 23 -23.59 16.41 -0.95
N ALA A 24 -23.75 15.09 -0.88
CA ALA A 24 -23.08 14.14 -1.76
C ALA A 24 -23.41 14.40 -3.25
N GLY A 25 -24.65 14.79 -3.56
CA GLY A 25 -25.06 15.18 -4.91
C GLY A 25 -24.36 16.45 -5.41
N VAL A 26 -24.18 17.44 -4.54
CA VAL A 26 -23.44 18.68 -4.87
C VAL A 26 -21.98 18.35 -5.10
N SER A 27 -21.35 17.59 -4.20
CA SER A 27 -19.95 17.16 -4.34
C SER A 27 -19.73 16.37 -5.63
N ALA A 28 -20.64 15.48 -6.00
CA ALA A 28 -20.55 14.74 -7.26
C ALA A 28 -20.60 15.63 -8.51
N LEU A 29 -21.35 16.73 -8.47
CA LEU A 29 -21.50 17.67 -9.59
C LEU A 29 -20.35 18.68 -9.68
N THR A 30 -19.73 19.02 -8.55
CA THR A 30 -18.67 20.03 -8.48
C THR A 30 -17.27 19.42 -8.41
N TYR A 31 -17.18 18.08 -8.31
CA TYR A 31 -15.90 17.38 -8.22
C TYR A 31 -14.99 17.72 -9.41
N SER A 32 -13.78 18.12 -9.07
CA SER A 32 -12.66 18.22 -10.00
C SER A 32 -11.61 17.18 -9.60
N PRO A 33 -11.03 16.41 -10.53
CA PRO A 33 -9.95 15.50 -10.19
C PRO A 33 -8.86 16.24 -9.42
N THR A 34 -8.37 15.62 -8.37
CA THR A 34 -7.31 16.19 -7.55
C THR A 34 -5.98 15.78 -8.17
N ASP A 35 -5.13 16.75 -8.43
CA ASP A 35 -3.79 16.54 -8.95
C ASP A 35 -2.79 16.39 -7.80
N PHE A 36 -1.56 16.08 -8.14
CA PHE A 36 -0.42 16.11 -7.24
C PHE A 36 -0.24 17.51 -6.64
N LYS A 37 0.12 17.56 -5.36
CA LYS A 37 0.23 18.84 -4.64
C LYS A 37 1.36 18.78 -3.60
N PRO A 38 2.28 19.77 -3.57
CA PRO A 38 3.23 19.88 -2.50
C PRO A 38 2.54 20.16 -1.16
N GLY A 39 3.06 19.52 -0.10
CA GLY A 39 2.75 19.80 1.30
C GLY A 39 3.86 20.61 1.96
N THR A 40 4.39 20.11 3.08
CA THR A 40 5.52 20.73 3.79
C THR A 40 6.80 20.64 2.95
N MET A 41 7.50 21.77 2.80
CA MET A 41 8.77 21.90 2.09
C MET A 41 9.75 22.74 2.92
N GLU A 42 10.17 22.21 4.08
CA GLU A 42 11.15 22.93 4.91
C GLU A 42 12.54 22.92 4.29
N LYS A 43 12.84 21.86 3.57
CA LYS A 43 14.07 21.69 2.80
C LYS A 43 13.75 21.01 1.47
N SER A 44 14.29 21.55 0.38
CA SER A 44 14.26 20.82 -0.89
C SER A 44 15.02 19.52 -0.76
N ALA A 45 14.47 18.46 -1.33
CA ALA A 45 15.19 17.21 -1.48
C ALA A 45 16.39 17.38 -2.44
N ASP A 46 17.43 16.60 -2.24
CA ASP A 46 18.67 16.73 -3.02
C ASP A 46 18.53 16.18 -4.45
N SER A 47 17.44 15.45 -4.73
CA SER A 47 17.12 14.85 -6.04
C SER A 47 15.61 14.63 -6.18
N PRO A 48 15.10 14.35 -7.40
CA PRO A 48 13.72 14.05 -7.63
C PRO A 48 13.27 12.79 -6.87
N THR A 49 11.96 12.68 -6.63
CA THR A 49 11.30 11.48 -6.12
C THR A 49 10.39 10.92 -7.19
N VAL A 50 10.50 9.63 -7.48
CA VAL A 50 9.50 8.91 -8.28
C VAL A 50 8.54 8.20 -7.34
N VAL A 51 7.26 8.22 -7.70
CA VAL A 51 6.18 7.63 -6.90
C VAL A 51 5.38 6.69 -7.77
N GLY A 52 5.28 5.44 -7.35
CA GLY A 52 4.35 4.44 -7.86
C GLY A 52 2.96 4.67 -7.27
N VAL A 53 2.02 5.23 -8.06
CA VAL A 53 0.64 5.45 -7.62
C VAL A 53 -0.21 4.27 -8.06
N GLN A 54 -0.65 3.48 -7.08
CA GLN A 54 -1.49 2.31 -7.32
C GLN A 54 -2.81 2.68 -8.01
N GLY A 55 -3.42 3.79 -7.62
CA GLY A 55 -4.81 4.08 -7.93
C GLY A 55 -5.76 3.19 -7.13
N PHE A 56 -7.07 3.47 -7.21
CA PHE A 56 -8.07 2.62 -6.54
C PHE A 56 -8.90 1.90 -7.59
N HIS A 57 -8.62 0.61 -7.75
CA HIS A 57 -9.31 -0.28 -8.68
C HIS A 57 -9.81 -1.52 -7.95
N PHE A 58 -10.71 -2.25 -8.59
CA PHE A 58 -11.08 -3.59 -8.18
C PHE A 58 -10.88 -4.54 -9.36
N GLN A 59 -10.26 -5.70 -9.12
CA GLN A 59 -10.13 -6.79 -10.09
C GLN A 59 -9.56 -6.35 -11.45
N GLY A 60 -8.47 -5.64 -11.45
CA GLY A 60 -7.77 -5.23 -12.66
C GLY A 60 -8.53 -4.23 -13.54
N ARG A 61 -9.48 -3.48 -12.98
CA ARG A 61 -10.25 -2.46 -13.71
C ARG A 61 -9.79 -1.07 -13.33
N SER A 62 -9.21 -0.36 -14.28
CA SER A 62 -8.84 1.05 -14.11
C SER A 62 -10.08 1.93 -13.92
N ALA A 63 -10.01 2.87 -12.98
CA ALA A 63 -10.99 3.93 -12.81
C ALA A 63 -10.40 5.26 -13.28
N ALA A 64 -11.04 5.92 -14.24
CA ALA A 64 -10.56 7.20 -14.79
C ALA A 64 -10.33 8.30 -13.75
N LYS A 65 -11.02 8.22 -12.59
CA LYS A 65 -10.90 9.18 -11.47
C LYS A 65 -9.89 8.76 -10.39
N LYS A 66 -9.34 7.56 -10.51
CA LYS A 66 -8.33 6.99 -9.60
C LYS A 66 -7.26 6.28 -10.42
N PRO A 67 -6.55 6.98 -11.32
CA PRO A 67 -5.66 6.33 -12.28
C PRO A 67 -4.38 5.82 -11.61
N ALA A 68 -3.91 4.65 -12.07
CA ALA A 68 -2.57 4.18 -11.80
C ALA A 68 -1.54 4.94 -12.67
N ARG A 69 -0.42 5.35 -12.08
CA ARG A 69 0.62 6.12 -12.76
C ARG A 69 1.94 6.11 -12.00
N LEU A 70 3.05 6.22 -12.71
CA LEU A 70 4.30 6.68 -12.13
C LEU A 70 4.36 8.20 -12.24
N ALA A 71 4.92 8.87 -11.24
CA ALA A 71 5.08 10.31 -11.23
C ALA A 71 6.43 10.71 -10.69
N SER A 72 7.06 11.72 -11.30
CA SER A 72 8.30 12.33 -10.82
C SER A 72 8.02 13.72 -10.26
N ILE A 73 8.58 13.97 -9.10
CA ILE A 73 8.48 15.23 -8.37
C ILE A 73 9.90 15.73 -8.12
N ASP A 74 10.21 16.94 -8.56
CA ASP A 74 11.49 17.57 -8.29
C ASP A 74 11.71 17.82 -6.80
N GLY A 75 12.95 17.94 -6.38
CA GLY A 75 13.31 18.14 -4.99
C GLY A 75 12.67 19.37 -4.34
N ASP A 76 12.33 20.40 -5.10
CA ASP A 76 11.64 21.60 -4.63
C ASP A 76 10.11 21.44 -4.55
N GLY A 77 9.60 20.23 -4.83
CA GLY A 77 8.17 19.93 -4.82
C GLY A 77 7.44 20.34 -6.10
N SER A 78 8.14 20.76 -7.15
CA SER A 78 7.51 20.95 -8.46
C SER A 78 7.24 19.60 -9.13
N PHE A 79 6.06 19.50 -9.76
CA PHE A 79 5.72 18.32 -10.54
C PHE A 79 6.51 18.32 -11.85
N ASP A 80 7.22 17.23 -12.15
CA ASP A 80 8.03 17.10 -13.35
C ASP A 80 7.27 16.35 -14.45
N TRP A 81 7.00 15.04 -14.26
CA TRP A 81 6.29 14.24 -15.26
C TRP A 81 5.44 13.14 -14.62
N GLN A 82 4.60 12.54 -15.45
CA GLN A 82 3.90 11.29 -15.15
C GLN A 82 3.91 10.34 -16.34
N PHE A 83 3.89 9.05 -16.03
CA PHE A 83 3.69 7.96 -16.97
C PHE A 83 2.38 7.24 -16.61
N ALA A 84 1.41 7.24 -17.52
CA ALA A 84 0.11 6.64 -17.28
C ALA A 84 0.17 5.11 -17.49
N GLY A 85 -0.48 4.35 -16.60
CA GLY A 85 -0.49 2.89 -16.64
C GLY A 85 -1.09 2.30 -17.93
N ASP A 86 -2.02 3.00 -18.58
CA ASP A 86 -2.64 2.56 -19.82
C ASP A 86 -1.65 2.39 -20.98
N ARG A 87 -0.48 3.06 -20.93
CA ARG A 87 0.59 2.91 -21.93
C ARG A 87 1.20 1.50 -21.96
N VAL A 88 1.17 0.80 -20.85
CA VAL A 88 1.65 -0.59 -20.71
C VAL A 88 0.52 -1.59 -20.42
N ASN A 89 -0.75 -1.13 -20.47
CA ASN A 89 -1.93 -1.86 -20.03
C ASN A 89 -1.91 -2.17 -18.52
N GLY A 90 -1.11 -1.41 -17.75
CA GLY A 90 -1.03 -1.52 -16.30
C GLY A 90 -2.24 -0.88 -15.62
N VAL A 91 -2.68 -1.49 -14.54
CA VAL A 91 -3.84 -1.04 -13.77
C VAL A 91 -3.52 -0.71 -12.32
N TRP A 92 -2.44 -1.29 -11.78
CA TRP A 92 -1.90 -0.99 -10.46
C TRP A 92 -0.38 -0.98 -10.54
N PHE A 93 0.26 0.13 -10.19
CA PHE A 93 1.70 0.16 -9.94
C PHE A 93 1.95 -0.21 -8.49
N TYR A 94 2.85 -1.16 -8.28
CA TYR A 94 3.24 -1.61 -6.96
C TYR A 94 4.66 -1.20 -6.62
N ASP A 95 5.57 -1.29 -7.57
CA ASP A 95 6.97 -1.11 -7.32
C ASP A 95 7.65 -0.32 -8.43
N VAL A 96 8.67 0.50 -8.09
CA VAL A 96 9.49 1.28 -9.01
C VAL A 96 10.91 1.48 -8.50
N ASP A 97 11.88 0.80 -9.07
CA ASP A 97 13.28 0.83 -8.70
C ASP A 97 14.13 1.75 -9.57
N PRO A 98 14.99 2.61 -8.99
CA PRO A 98 16.00 3.34 -9.75
C PRO A 98 17.17 2.44 -10.16
N LEU A 99 17.38 2.25 -11.45
CA LEU A 99 18.46 1.44 -11.97
C LEU A 99 19.79 2.21 -12.09
N PRO A 100 20.96 1.51 -12.03
CA PRO A 100 22.28 2.15 -12.14
C PRO A 100 22.53 2.94 -13.43
N ASN A 101 21.82 2.60 -14.52
CA ASN A 101 21.88 3.30 -15.79
C ASN A 101 21.07 4.60 -15.81
N GLY A 102 20.31 4.89 -14.74
CA GLY A 102 19.46 6.06 -14.61
C GLY A 102 18.02 5.85 -15.06
N ASN A 103 17.69 4.66 -15.58
CA ASN A 103 16.33 4.25 -15.88
C ASN A 103 15.61 3.75 -14.62
N LEU A 104 14.35 3.45 -14.76
CA LEU A 104 13.49 2.91 -13.70
C LEU A 104 13.03 1.51 -14.11
N LEU A 105 13.13 0.54 -13.22
CA LEU A 105 12.37 -0.69 -13.32
C LEU A 105 10.99 -0.42 -12.72
N ALA A 106 9.94 -1.00 -13.27
CA ALA A 106 8.62 -0.88 -12.68
C ALA A 106 7.76 -2.11 -12.96
N VAL A 107 6.92 -2.46 -12.00
CA VAL A 107 5.95 -3.53 -12.11
C VAL A 107 4.53 -3.01 -11.97
N SER A 108 3.64 -3.59 -12.75
CA SER A 108 2.20 -3.33 -12.67
C SER A 108 1.40 -4.57 -13.00
N THR A 109 0.31 -4.79 -12.28
CA THR A 109 -0.68 -5.78 -12.71
C THR A 109 -1.39 -5.32 -13.97
N THR A 110 -1.88 -6.28 -14.74
CA THR A 110 -2.69 -6.08 -15.92
C THR A 110 -3.99 -6.92 -15.83
N PRO A 111 -4.99 -6.71 -16.70
CA PRO A 111 -6.19 -7.55 -16.70
C PRO A 111 -5.95 -9.05 -16.99
N GLY A 112 -4.74 -9.50 -17.22
CA GLY A 112 -4.44 -10.91 -17.53
C GLY A 112 -3.02 -11.29 -17.15
N GLY A 113 -2.49 -10.78 -16.05
CA GLY A 113 -1.16 -11.09 -15.54
C GLY A 113 -0.38 -9.85 -15.11
N THR A 114 0.91 -9.87 -15.25
CA THR A 114 1.84 -8.81 -14.82
C THR A 114 2.58 -8.23 -16.01
N VAL A 115 2.89 -6.94 -15.95
CA VAL A 115 3.83 -6.27 -16.85
C VAL A 115 5.00 -5.71 -16.04
N VAL A 116 6.21 -6.06 -16.46
CA VAL A 116 7.48 -5.51 -15.96
C VAL A 116 8.13 -4.74 -17.09
N PHE A 117 8.65 -3.55 -16.82
CA PHE A 117 9.29 -2.75 -17.85
C PHE A 117 10.38 -1.85 -17.29
N GLU A 118 11.37 -1.57 -18.12
CA GLU A 118 12.36 -0.52 -17.85
C GLU A 118 11.90 0.75 -18.54
N LEU A 119 11.77 1.83 -17.79
CA LEU A 119 11.38 3.16 -18.27
C LEU A 119 12.58 4.10 -18.30
N ASP A 120 12.81 4.73 -19.44
CA ASP A 120 13.70 5.88 -19.53
C ASP A 120 12.96 7.14 -19.04
N PRO A 121 13.36 7.76 -17.92
CA PRO A 121 12.67 8.90 -17.34
C PRO A 121 12.80 10.19 -18.17
N GLU A 122 13.82 10.30 -19.04
CA GLU A 122 14.02 11.48 -19.90
C GLU A 122 13.03 11.45 -21.08
N THR A 123 12.91 10.30 -21.74
CA THR A 123 12.02 10.13 -22.91
C THR A 123 10.61 9.71 -22.50
N ARG A 124 10.45 9.13 -21.31
CA ARG A 124 9.22 8.53 -20.79
C ARG A 124 8.71 7.40 -21.70
N GLU A 125 9.62 6.68 -22.31
CA GLU A 125 9.32 5.52 -23.15
C GLU A 125 9.90 4.25 -22.52
N PRO A 126 9.17 3.13 -22.54
CA PRO A 126 9.72 1.85 -22.14
C PRO A 126 10.90 1.44 -23.02
N VAL A 127 12.03 1.12 -22.40
CA VAL A 127 13.23 0.59 -23.09
C VAL A 127 12.99 -0.87 -23.50
N TRP A 128 12.38 -1.62 -22.59
CA TRP A 128 11.86 -2.96 -22.83
C TRP A 128 10.63 -3.21 -21.98
N THR A 129 9.86 -4.23 -22.31
CA THR A 129 8.64 -4.65 -21.62
C THR A 129 8.54 -6.14 -21.66
N GLU A 130 8.37 -6.78 -20.49
CA GLU A 130 8.03 -8.19 -20.33
C GLU A 130 6.57 -8.32 -19.89
N ARG A 131 5.89 -9.35 -20.39
CA ARG A 131 4.53 -9.69 -19.97
C ARG A 131 4.53 -11.11 -19.45
N LEU A 132 4.21 -11.24 -18.17
CA LEU A 132 4.26 -12.47 -17.45
C LEU A 132 2.85 -12.99 -17.20
N ASP A 133 2.65 -14.28 -17.38
CA ASP A 133 1.42 -15.00 -17.00
C ASP A 133 1.52 -15.35 -15.49
N MET A 134 1.56 -14.29 -14.68
CA MET A 134 1.64 -14.33 -13.23
C MET A 134 0.62 -13.33 -12.69
N GLU A 135 -0.24 -13.77 -11.78
CA GLU A 135 -1.23 -12.89 -11.19
C GLU A 135 -0.63 -12.06 -10.05
N ASP A 136 -1.04 -10.81 -9.95
CA ASP A 136 -0.86 -9.90 -8.81
C ASP A 136 0.57 -9.83 -8.24
N THR A 137 1.59 -9.75 -9.13
CA THR A 137 3.00 -9.55 -8.75
C THR A 137 3.17 -8.15 -8.17
N HIS A 138 3.64 -8.05 -6.95
CA HIS A 138 3.79 -6.78 -6.24
C HIS A 138 5.19 -6.20 -6.36
N ASP A 139 6.20 -7.06 -6.50
CA ASP A 139 7.60 -6.65 -6.48
C ASP A 139 8.46 -7.44 -7.47
N VAL A 140 9.43 -6.76 -8.08
CA VAL A 140 10.34 -7.33 -9.07
C VAL A 140 11.72 -6.67 -9.05
N ASP A 141 12.73 -7.40 -8.69
CA ASP A 141 14.14 -6.98 -8.74
C ASP A 141 14.83 -7.36 -10.07
N LEU A 142 15.64 -6.46 -10.62
CA LEU A 142 16.54 -6.77 -11.75
C LEU A 142 17.88 -7.31 -11.25
N LEU A 143 18.12 -8.60 -11.43
CA LEU A 143 19.37 -9.23 -11.03
C LEU A 143 20.56 -8.81 -11.93
N PRO A 144 21.84 -8.93 -11.44
CA PRO A 144 23.02 -8.51 -12.20
C PRO A 144 23.20 -9.18 -13.56
N ASN A 145 22.63 -10.36 -13.77
CA ASN A 145 22.66 -11.10 -15.03
C ASN A 145 21.51 -10.74 -15.99
N GLY A 146 20.62 -9.82 -15.59
CA GLY A 146 19.45 -9.38 -16.37
C GLY A 146 18.21 -10.26 -16.20
N ASP A 147 18.25 -11.27 -15.32
CA ASP A 147 17.08 -12.04 -14.91
C ASP A 147 16.24 -11.21 -13.93
N LEU A 148 14.97 -11.57 -13.73
CA LEU A 148 14.07 -10.94 -12.78
C LEU A 148 13.88 -11.85 -11.56
N LEU A 149 14.03 -11.30 -10.36
CA LEU A 149 13.54 -11.87 -9.12
C LEU A 149 12.13 -11.36 -8.90
N ILE A 150 11.18 -12.22 -8.58
CA ILE A 150 9.75 -11.90 -8.60
C ILE A 150 9.06 -12.44 -7.37
N ALA A 151 8.33 -11.60 -6.65
CA ALA A 151 7.33 -12.00 -5.67
C ALA A 151 6.03 -12.35 -6.40
N ASN A 152 5.69 -13.65 -6.47
CA ASN A 152 4.54 -14.15 -7.22
C ASN A 152 3.52 -14.82 -6.29
N MET A 153 2.31 -14.29 -6.27
CA MET A 153 1.21 -14.79 -5.44
C MET A 153 -0.04 -15.05 -6.27
N ARG A 154 -1.06 -15.63 -5.62
CA ARG A 154 -2.37 -15.94 -6.21
C ARG A 154 -2.34 -16.93 -7.36
N GLU A 155 -1.25 -17.64 -7.52
CA GLU A 155 -1.15 -18.74 -8.46
C GLU A 155 -1.90 -19.97 -7.90
N ARG A 156 -3.10 -20.21 -8.42
CA ARG A 156 -3.94 -21.33 -7.98
C ARG A 156 -4.75 -21.91 -9.13
N ASP A 157 -4.68 -23.22 -9.32
CA ASP A 157 -5.48 -23.94 -10.30
C ASP A 157 -6.64 -24.69 -9.62
N GLY A 158 -7.82 -24.06 -9.62
CA GLY A 158 -9.03 -24.64 -9.06
C GLY A 158 -8.98 -24.85 -7.55
N ASP A 159 -9.12 -26.11 -7.11
CA ASP A 159 -9.08 -26.50 -5.68
C ASP A 159 -7.66 -26.92 -5.22
N GLU A 160 -6.63 -26.81 -6.07
CA GLU A 160 -5.27 -27.12 -5.69
C GLU A 160 -4.75 -26.12 -4.62
N PRO A 161 -3.77 -26.53 -3.78
CA PRO A 161 -3.11 -25.60 -2.87
C PRO A 161 -2.52 -24.38 -3.60
N PRO A 162 -2.47 -23.19 -2.98
CA PRO A 162 -1.85 -22.02 -3.60
C PRO A 162 -0.38 -22.28 -3.92
N ASP A 163 0.08 -21.78 -5.05
CA ASP A 163 1.46 -21.92 -5.53
C ASP A 163 2.24 -20.60 -5.38
N ASP A 164 1.93 -19.87 -4.30
CA ASP A 164 2.60 -18.64 -3.96
C ASP A 164 4.10 -18.90 -3.75
N ARG A 165 4.96 -18.06 -4.37
CA ARG A 165 6.37 -18.36 -4.53
C ARG A 165 7.21 -17.12 -4.80
N VAL A 166 8.51 -17.26 -4.59
CA VAL A 166 9.53 -16.35 -5.10
C VAL A 166 10.27 -17.07 -6.23
N VAL A 167 10.41 -16.40 -7.37
CA VAL A 167 11.01 -17.01 -8.55
C VAL A 167 12.11 -16.14 -9.17
N VAL A 168 13.05 -16.79 -9.87
CA VAL A 168 13.96 -16.12 -10.80
C VAL A 168 13.56 -16.49 -12.22
N TYR A 169 13.11 -15.49 -12.96
CA TYR A 169 12.71 -15.61 -14.35
C TYR A 169 13.82 -15.13 -15.29
N ASN A 170 14.25 -16.03 -16.18
CA ASN A 170 15.24 -15.71 -17.21
C ASN A 170 14.55 -15.17 -18.46
N ARG A 171 14.70 -13.87 -18.70
CA ARG A 171 14.10 -13.15 -19.82
C ARG A 171 14.57 -13.63 -21.20
N SER A 172 15.79 -14.16 -21.32
CA SER A 172 16.34 -14.61 -22.60
C SER A 172 15.81 -15.97 -23.05
N THR A 173 15.40 -16.81 -22.09
CA THR A 173 14.90 -18.17 -22.36
C THR A 173 13.40 -18.32 -22.09
N ASP A 174 12.75 -17.25 -21.58
CA ASP A 174 11.35 -17.28 -21.18
C ASP A 174 11.05 -18.45 -20.23
N ALA A 175 11.81 -18.54 -19.14
CA ALA A 175 11.73 -19.66 -18.21
C ALA A 175 12.10 -19.31 -16.78
N ILE A 176 11.39 -19.91 -15.82
CA ILE A 176 11.78 -19.91 -14.41
C ILE A 176 13.01 -20.79 -14.24
N THR A 177 14.09 -20.22 -13.68
CA THR A 177 15.38 -20.89 -13.46
C THR A 177 15.65 -21.21 -12.02
N TRP A 178 14.95 -20.57 -11.10
CA TRP A 178 14.97 -20.83 -9.68
C TRP A 178 13.60 -20.51 -9.09
N GLU A 179 13.21 -21.25 -8.06
CA GLU A 179 11.91 -21.12 -7.41
C GLU A 179 12.00 -21.51 -5.93
N TRP A 180 11.23 -20.81 -5.10
CA TRP A 180 11.02 -21.10 -3.70
C TRP A 180 9.52 -20.97 -3.38
N THR A 181 8.88 -22.06 -2.98
CA THR A 181 7.43 -22.15 -2.82
C THR A 181 7.05 -22.16 -1.35
N PHE A 182 6.16 -21.30 -0.93
CA PHE A 182 5.77 -21.15 0.49
C PHE A 182 5.21 -22.44 1.09
N ARG A 183 4.37 -23.18 0.38
CA ARG A 183 3.78 -24.43 0.84
C ARG A 183 4.79 -25.54 1.19
N ASP A 184 6.00 -25.43 0.70
CA ASP A 184 7.09 -26.38 1.02
C ASP A 184 7.76 -26.06 2.37
N HIS A 185 7.50 -24.88 2.93
CA HIS A 185 8.16 -24.36 4.12
C HIS A 185 7.18 -24.01 5.26
N TYR A 186 5.91 -23.80 4.96
CA TYR A 186 4.88 -23.43 5.92
C TYR A 186 3.76 -24.47 5.99
N PRO A 187 3.18 -24.72 7.18
CA PRO A 187 2.03 -25.61 7.30
C PRO A 187 0.79 -24.99 6.66
N GLU A 188 -0.10 -25.85 6.17
CA GLU A 188 -1.40 -25.43 5.60
C GLU A 188 -2.21 -24.52 6.53
N SER A 189 -2.04 -24.65 7.85
CA SER A 189 -2.82 -23.88 8.83
C SER A 189 -2.35 -22.44 9.02
N THR A 190 -1.23 -22.02 8.42
CA THR A 190 -0.73 -20.64 8.49
C THR A 190 -1.76 -19.69 7.90
N ASP A 191 -1.97 -18.53 8.50
CA ASP A 191 -2.98 -17.54 8.14
C ASP A 191 -4.39 -18.15 7.96
N GLY A 192 -4.80 -18.99 8.89
CA GLY A 192 -6.12 -19.61 8.88
C GLY A 192 -6.39 -20.64 7.79
N GLY A 193 -5.40 -20.95 6.95
CA GLY A 193 -5.44 -22.00 5.92
C GLY A 193 -5.47 -21.50 4.49
N TYR A 194 -5.21 -22.42 3.54
CA TYR A 194 -5.10 -22.12 2.13
C TYR A 194 -6.33 -21.38 1.58
N ASN A 195 -6.10 -20.24 0.97
CA ASN A 195 -7.08 -19.42 0.26
C ASN A 195 -6.43 -18.75 -0.96
N ASP A 196 -7.19 -17.99 -1.73
CA ASP A 196 -6.69 -17.33 -2.95
C ASP A 196 -5.73 -16.15 -2.68
N ASP A 197 -5.56 -15.76 -1.42
CA ASP A 197 -4.70 -14.66 -0.97
C ASP A 197 -3.78 -15.11 0.18
N TRP A 198 -3.38 -16.36 0.21
CA TRP A 198 -2.79 -17.05 1.36
C TRP A 198 -1.56 -16.36 1.93
N THR A 199 -0.52 -16.15 1.13
CA THR A 199 0.69 -15.48 1.62
C THR A 199 0.64 -13.97 1.48
N HIS A 200 -0.03 -13.51 0.42
CA HIS A 200 0.07 -12.15 -0.05
C HIS A 200 1.51 -11.63 -0.06
N VAL A 201 2.44 -12.45 -0.60
CA VAL A 201 3.85 -12.05 -0.68
C VAL A 201 3.96 -10.78 -1.50
N ASN A 202 4.36 -9.70 -0.85
CA ASN A 202 4.32 -8.36 -1.42
C ASN A 202 5.71 -7.75 -1.70
N ASP A 203 6.78 -8.51 -1.38
CA ASP A 203 8.13 -8.03 -1.54
C ASP A 203 9.14 -9.19 -1.57
N ALA A 204 10.18 -9.10 -2.41
CA ALA A 204 11.24 -10.09 -2.53
C ALA A 204 12.55 -9.51 -3.08
N ASP A 205 13.40 -8.99 -2.23
CA ASP A 205 14.64 -8.29 -2.55
C ASP A 205 15.88 -9.15 -2.50
N ALA A 206 16.76 -9.03 -3.46
CA ALA A 206 18.08 -9.61 -3.40
C ALA A 206 19.04 -8.78 -2.54
N THR A 207 19.55 -9.32 -1.43
CA THR A 207 20.43 -8.59 -0.51
C THR A 207 21.89 -8.49 -0.98
N GLY A 208 22.19 -8.93 -2.21
CA GLY A 208 23.52 -8.84 -2.83
C GLY A 208 24.54 -9.87 -2.36
N ASP A 209 24.29 -10.62 -1.31
CA ASP A 209 25.18 -11.64 -0.71
C ASP A 209 24.72 -13.08 -0.95
N GLY A 210 23.76 -13.29 -1.86
CA GLY A 210 23.18 -14.59 -2.19
C GLY A 210 21.97 -14.96 -1.34
N ARG A 211 21.43 -14.02 -0.61
CA ARG A 211 20.16 -14.14 0.12
C ARG A 211 19.06 -13.33 -0.55
N ILE A 212 17.83 -13.58 -0.15
CA ILE A 212 16.63 -12.88 -0.58
C ILE A 212 15.85 -12.52 0.68
N LEU A 213 15.57 -11.25 0.87
CA LEU A 213 14.60 -10.75 1.85
C LEU A 213 13.21 -10.95 1.27
N VAL A 214 12.25 -11.41 2.03
CA VAL A 214 10.90 -11.70 1.54
C VAL A 214 9.87 -11.33 2.58
N SER A 215 8.78 -10.68 2.14
CA SER A 215 7.68 -10.26 2.98
C SER A 215 6.39 -11.02 2.64
N PRO A 216 6.12 -12.19 3.24
CA PRO A 216 4.79 -12.80 3.22
C PRO A 216 3.85 -12.02 4.16
N ARG A 217 3.14 -11.04 3.60
CA ARG A 217 2.32 -10.07 4.34
C ARG A 217 1.35 -10.73 5.32
N ASN A 218 0.57 -11.68 4.83
CA ASN A 218 -0.48 -12.33 5.62
C ASN A 218 0.07 -13.26 6.73
N PHE A 219 1.36 -13.56 6.69
CA PHE A 219 2.03 -14.34 7.75
C PHE A 219 2.64 -13.45 8.84
N ASP A 220 2.49 -12.11 8.72
CA ASP A 220 3.03 -11.14 9.67
C ASP A 220 4.54 -11.31 9.91
N GLN A 221 5.27 -11.64 8.84
CA GLN A 221 6.69 -11.99 8.88
C GLN A 221 7.49 -11.29 7.81
N VAL A 222 8.76 -11.06 8.12
CA VAL A 222 9.83 -10.83 7.14
C VAL A 222 10.85 -11.94 7.30
N ILE A 223 11.20 -12.62 6.21
CA ILE A 223 12.13 -13.74 6.22
C ILE A 223 13.33 -13.48 5.31
N LEU A 224 14.47 -14.05 5.67
CA LEU A 224 15.67 -14.06 4.85
C LEU A 224 15.97 -15.48 4.37
N ILE A 225 15.91 -15.68 3.05
CA ILE A 225 16.10 -16.97 2.40
C ILE A 225 17.52 -17.06 1.83
N ASN A 226 18.22 -18.17 2.07
CA ASN A 226 19.45 -18.48 1.36
C ASN A 226 19.12 -19.06 -0.02
N ARG A 227 19.47 -18.35 -1.09
CA ARG A 227 19.16 -18.74 -2.46
C ARG A 227 19.73 -20.11 -2.87
N SER A 228 20.90 -20.49 -2.32
CA SER A 228 21.57 -21.75 -2.68
C SER A 228 20.99 -22.96 -1.97
N THR A 229 20.66 -22.82 -0.67
CA THR A 229 20.16 -23.91 0.17
C THR A 229 18.65 -23.95 0.26
N LYS A 230 17.97 -22.87 -0.12
CA LYS A 230 16.52 -22.62 0.03
C LYS A 230 16.05 -22.63 1.49
N ALA A 231 16.96 -22.51 2.44
CA ALA A 231 16.63 -22.45 3.86
C ALA A 231 16.26 -21.02 4.28
N ILE A 232 15.28 -20.88 5.17
CA ILE A 232 15.03 -19.65 5.91
C ILE A 232 16.14 -19.51 6.95
N GLU A 233 16.98 -18.48 6.83
CA GLU A 233 18.10 -18.23 7.75
C GLU A 233 17.73 -17.26 8.88
N MET A 234 16.79 -16.36 8.63
CA MET A 234 16.28 -15.40 9.61
C MET A 234 14.79 -15.21 9.43
N GLN A 235 14.11 -14.91 10.52
CA GLN A 235 12.70 -14.58 10.56
C GLN A 235 12.48 -13.45 11.58
N LEU A 236 11.76 -12.42 11.21
CA LEU A 236 11.22 -11.37 12.06
C LEU A 236 9.70 -11.48 12.02
N GLY A 237 9.04 -11.46 13.18
CA GLY A 237 7.60 -11.69 13.30
C GLY A 237 7.21 -13.16 13.32
N ASP A 238 5.94 -13.43 13.56
CA ASP A 238 5.33 -14.76 13.56
C ASP A 238 3.84 -14.61 13.22
N ASP A 239 3.25 -15.65 12.65
CA ASP A 239 1.83 -15.70 12.25
C ASP A 239 0.91 -15.28 13.42
N GLU A 240 0.05 -14.30 13.21
CA GLU A 240 -0.84 -13.69 14.21
C GLU A 240 -0.14 -12.96 15.39
N ASP A 241 1.18 -12.71 15.35
CA ASP A 241 1.88 -11.86 16.35
C ASP A 241 1.85 -10.38 15.95
N TYR A 242 0.65 -9.81 15.94
CA TYR A 242 0.35 -8.44 15.49
C TYR A 242 1.05 -7.34 16.31
N ASP A 243 1.63 -7.66 17.47
CA ASP A 243 2.41 -6.70 18.26
C ASP A 243 3.78 -6.46 17.61
N VAL A 244 4.32 -7.46 16.92
CA VAL A 244 5.60 -7.37 16.19
C VAL A 244 5.37 -6.80 14.82
N LEU A 245 4.60 -7.47 13.95
CA LEU A 245 4.22 -7.03 12.60
C LEU A 245 2.74 -7.34 12.35
N ASN A 246 2.10 -6.55 11.51
CA ASN A 246 0.70 -6.75 11.13
C ASN A 246 0.51 -6.31 9.68
N GLU A 247 0.45 -7.28 8.78
CA GLU A 247 0.32 -7.08 7.33
C GLU A 247 1.33 -6.04 6.78
N GLN A 248 2.61 -6.26 7.09
CA GLN A 248 3.71 -5.37 6.70
C GLN A 248 3.95 -5.34 5.18
N HIS A 249 4.63 -4.27 4.73
CA HIS A 249 5.01 -4.09 3.32
C HIS A 249 6.46 -3.61 3.22
N ASN A 250 7.08 -3.86 2.09
CA ASN A 250 8.36 -3.36 1.59
C ASN A 250 9.41 -3.21 2.70
N PRO A 251 9.94 -4.31 3.24
CA PRO A 251 11.02 -4.28 4.23
C PRO A 251 12.35 -3.97 3.59
N ASP A 252 13.08 -3.02 4.13
CA ASP A 252 14.41 -2.60 3.68
C ASP A 252 15.51 -3.29 4.50
N TRP A 253 16.49 -3.93 3.83
CA TRP A 253 17.59 -4.63 4.46
C TRP A 253 18.77 -3.71 4.73
N LEU A 254 19.05 -3.45 5.99
CA LEU A 254 20.16 -2.64 6.46
C LEU A 254 21.16 -3.49 7.25
N VAL A 255 22.40 -2.99 7.33
CA VAL A 255 23.44 -3.57 8.19
C VAL A 255 24.12 -2.45 8.94
N SER A 256 24.06 -2.47 10.28
CA SER A 256 24.70 -1.43 11.10
C SER A 256 26.22 -1.46 10.96
N GLU A 257 26.90 -0.37 11.35
CA GLU A 257 28.39 -0.29 11.41
C GLU A 257 28.98 -1.42 12.30
N ALA A 258 28.22 -1.91 13.26
CA ALA A 258 28.60 -3.06 14.10
C ALA A 258 28.40 -4.42 13.42
N GLY A 259 27.97 -4.46 12.15
CA GLY A 259 27.71 -5.68 11.38
C GLY A 259 26.43 -6.41 11.80
N ARG A 260 25.45 -5.70 12.37
CA ARG A 260 24.18 -6.29 12.79
C ARG A 260 23.11 -6.14 11.72
N PRO A 261 22.43 -7.23 11.35
CA PRO A 261 21.25 -7.18 10.50
C PRO A 261 20.18 -6.26 11.10
N THR A 262 19.61 -5.43 10.26
CA THR A 262 18.56 -4.47 10.64
C THR A 262 17.52 -4.48 9.53
N ILE A 263 16.25 -4.48 9.90
CA ILE A 263 15.11 -4.44 8.99
C ILE A 263 14.32 -3.17 9.30
N LEU A 264 14.18 -2.29 8.34
CA LEU A 264 13.24 -1.19 8.33
C LEU A 264 11.99 -1.66 7.59
N VAL A 265 10.80 -1.41 8.10
CA VAL A 265 9.57 -1.95 7.50
C VAL A 265 8.36 -1.07 7.75
N ALA A 266 7.49 -0.96 6.74
CA ALA A 266 6.18 -0.37 6.88
C ALA A 266 5.22 -1.39 7.51
N ASP A 267 4.92 -1.23 8.80
CA ASP A 267 3.99 -2.07 9.58
C ASP A 267 2.57 -1.54 9.42
N SER A 268 1.94 -1.94 8.29
CA SER A 268 0.84 -1.22 7.64
C SER A 268 -0.43 -1.19 8.46
N GLU A 269 -0.90 -2.35 8.95
CA GLU A 269 -2.10 -2.43 9.77
C GLU A 269 -1.91 -1.81 11.17
N ASN A 270 -0.67 -1.70 11.63
CA ASN A 270 -0.32 -0.97 12.85
C ASN A 270 -0.11 0.54 12.63
N ASN A 271 -0.23 1.02 11.37
CA ASN A 271 -0.07 2.43 11.00
C ASN A 271 1.25 3.06 11.49
N ARG A 272 2.35 2.32 11.40
CA ARG A 272 3.68 2.76 11.82
C ARG A 272 4.75 2.32 10.81
N VAL A 273 5.89 2.99 10.86
CA VAL A 273 7.14 2.50 10.28
C VAL A 273 8.09 2.17 11.43
N ILE A 274 8.74 1.01 11.36
CA ILE A 274 9.53 0.48 12.47
C ILE A 274 10.85 -0.11 11.96
N GLU A 275 11.91 0.07 12.75
CA GLU A 275 13.23 -0.52 12.51
C GLU A 275 13.54 -1.55 13.60
N TYR A 276 13.93 -2.76 13.20
CA TYR A 276 14.35 -3.84 14.09
C TYR A 276 15.82 -4.18 13.88
N GLU A 277 16.63 -4.16 14.93
CA GLU A 277 18.01 -4.66 14.92
C GLU A 277 18.09 -6.08 15.48
N ARG A 278 18.79 -6.97 14.78
CA ARG A 278 19.05 -8.34 15.25
C ARG A 278 20.20 -8.36 16.24
N ARG A 279 19.95 -8.86 17.46
CA ARG A 279 20.96 -9.01 18.53
C ARG A 279 21.15 -10.46 18.91
N CYS A 280 22.40 -10.91 18.90
CA CYS A 280 22.78 -12.30 19.12
C CYS A 280 23.85 -12.43 20.20
N THR A 281 23.91 -13.60 20.85
CA THR A 281 25.01 -13.96 21.76
C THR A 281 26.29 -14.38 21.01
N GLY A 282 26.20 -14.60 19.70
CA GLY A 282 27.28 -14.93 18.75
C GLY A 282 27.26 -13.99 17.56
N ASP A 283 27.74 -14.48 16.42
CA ASP A 283 27.70 -13.75 15.15
C ASP A 283 26.24 -13.47 14.74
N PRO A 284 25.86 -12.20 14.57
CA PRO A 284 24.48 -11.85 14.27
C PRO A 284 24.00 -12.28 12.88
N MET A 285 24.91 -12.62 11.97
CA MET A 285 24.57 -13.10 10.63
C MET A 285 24.31 -14.61 10.58
N THR A 286 24.93 -15.39 11.47
CA THR A 286 24.94 -16.86 11.38
C THR A 286 24.38 -17.58 12.60
N THR A 287 24.17 -16.90 13.73
CA THR A 287 23.64 -17.52 14.96
C THR A 287 22.14 -17.80 14.80
N ALA A 288 21.73 -19.06 14.97
CA ALA A 288 20.31 -19.45 14.96
C ALA A 288 19.60 -19.14 16.29
N PRO A 289 18.27 -19.03 16.31
CA PRO A 289 17.48 -18.99 17.54
C PRO A 289 17.74 -20.22 18.44
N PRO A 290 17.66 -20.12 19.79
CA PRO A 290 17.28 -18.96 20.59
C PRO A 290 18.41 -17.98 20.91
N GLY A 291 19.57 -18.10 20.26
CA GLY A 291 20.73 -17.23 20.50
C GLY A 291 20.60 -15.80 19.98
N CYS A 292 19.53 -15.49 19.24
CA CYS A 292 19.24 -14.18 18.66
C CYS A 292 17.82 -13.72 18.97
N SER A 293 17.65 -12.40 19.02
CA SER A 293 16.34 -11.72 19.08
C SER A 293 16.33 -10.49 18.18
N TRP A 294 15.16 -10.11 17.69
CA TRP A 294 14.92 -8.84 17.07
C TRP A 294 14.47 -7.84 18.12
N ASN A 295 14.99 -6.63 18.09
CA ASN A 295 14.65 -5.56 19.03
C ASN A 295 14.32 -4.31 18.24
N ALA A 296 13.16 -3.75 18.47
CA ALA A 296 12.79 -2.45 17.91
C ALA A 296 13.80 -1.40 18.35
N THR A 297 14.37 -0.69 17.40
CA THR A 297 15.34 0.38 17.62
C THR A 297 14.74 1.76 17.35
N TRP A 298 13.82 1.84 16.41
CA TRP A 298 13.17 3.08 16.03
C TRP A 298 11.74 2.82 15.56
N THR A 299 10.84 3.74 15.88
CA THR A 299 9.45 3.69 15.44
C THR A 299 8.91 5.10 15.22
N VAL A 300 8.14 5.29 14.16
CA VAL A 300 7.42 6.53 13.87
C VAL A 300 5.98 6.23 13.44
N GLY A 301 5.05 7.15 13.77
CA GLY A 301 3.63 7.02 13.39
C GLY A 301 2.70 6.47 14.45
N VAL A 302 3.20 6.08 15.62
CA VAL A 302 2.43 5.43 16.71
C VAL A 302 1.21 6.23 17.23
N GLU A 303 1.11 7.52 16.94
CA GLU A 303 -0.03 8.37 17.34
C GLU A 303 -1.13 8.49 16.27
N GLY A 304 -1.15 7.60 15.27
CA GLY A 304 -2.20 7.57 14.23
C GLY A 304 -2.07 8.65 13.15
N ASN A 305 -0.87 9.19 12.95
CA ASN A 305 -0.59 10.19 11.92
C ASN A 305 -0.21 9.56 10.56
N LEU A 306 0.05 8.26 10.51
CA LEU A 306 0.12 7.44 9.30
C LEU A 306 -1.19 6.70 9.09
N ASN A 307 -1.50 6.34 7.86
CA ASN A 307 -2.66 5.53 7.51
C ASN A 307 -2.27 4.51 6.43
N TRP A 308 -2.00 3.29 6.87
CA TRP A 308 -1.55 2.19 6.05
C TRP A 308 -0.31 2.54 5.21
N PRO A 309 0.84 2.85 5.85
CA PRO A 309 2.09 3.02 5.11
C PRO A 309 2.48 1.72 4.41
N ARG A 310 3.03 1.80 3.21
CA ARG A 310 3.39 0.62 2.42
C ARG A 310 4.85 0.53 2.06
N ASP A 311 5.58 1.61 2.27
CA ASP A 311 6.96 1.65 1.90
C ASP A 311 7.73 2.60 2.80
N ALA A 312 9.02 2.30 3.06
CA ALA A 312 9.89 3.14 3.87
C ALA A 312 11.38 2.90 3.59
N ASP A 313 12.06 3.89 2.99
CA ASP A 313 13.48 3.84 2.66
C ASP A 313 14.34 4.65 3.61
N ARG A 314 15.47 4.11 4.01
CA ARG A 314 16.46 4.83 4.74
C ARG A 314 17.38 5.61 3.81
N LEU A 315 17.21 6.92 3.75
CA LEU A 315 17.99 7.80 2.90
C LEU A 315 19.44 7.99 3.41
N PRO A 316 20.40 8.26 2.50
CA PRO A 316 21.81 8.47 2.88
C PRO A 316 22.07 9.61 3.86
N ASN A 317 21.14 10.59 3.94
CA ASN A 317 21.20 11.69 4.89
C ASN A 317 20.73 11.33 6.31
N GLY A 318 20.29 10.07 6.51
CA GLY A 318 19.75 9.54 7.77
C GLY A 318 18.26 9.77 7.97
N ASN A 319 17.58 10.50 7.06
CA ASN A 319 16.12 10.62 7.06
C ASN A 319 15.48 9.33 6.52
N THR A 320 14.18 9.20 6.68
CA THR A 320 13.39 8.11 6.10
C THR A 320 12.35 8.68 5.14
N LEU A 321 12.33 8.17 3.91
CA LEU A 321 11.23 8.40 2.98
C LEU A 321 10.12 7.40 3.31
N ILE A 322 8.87 7.84 3.39
CA ILE A 322 7.74 6.99 3.77
C ILE A 322 6.59 7.22 2.80
N THR A 323 6.07 6.14 2.27
CA THR A 323 4.86 6.13 1.46
C THR A 323 3.64 5.88 2.33
N ASP A 324 2.93 6.96 2.68
CA ASP A 324 1.74 6.98 3.55
C ASP A 324 0.47 6.84 2.69
N SER A 325 0.16 5.60 2.29
CA SER A 325 -0.70 5.25 1.16
C SER A 325 -2.13 5.75 1.28
N LEU A 326 -2.80 5.54 2.40
CA LEU A 326 -4.21 5.94 2.57
C LEU A 326 -4.36 7.39 3.06
N ASN A 327 -3.28 8.07 3.41
CA ASN A 327 -3.20 9.51 3.49
C ASN A 327 -2.83 10.16 2.14
N HIS A 328 -2.60 9.34 1.11
CA HIS A 328 -2.31 9.78 -0.26
C HIS A 328 -1.09 10.69 -0.36
N ARG A 329 -0.02 10.40 0.38
CA ARG A 329 1.19 11.21 0.43
C ARG A 329 2.46 10.40 0.52
N VAL A 330 3.55 11.04 0.14
CA VAL A 330 4.92 10.61 0.43
C VAL A 330 5.55 11.67 1.33
N ILE A 331 6.26 11.25 2.36
CA ILE A 331 6.90 12.15 3.33
C ILE A 331 8.36 11.76 3.55
N GLU A 332 9.24 12.73 3.70
CA GLU A 332 10.59 12.54 4.25
C GLU A 332 10.62 13.03 5.69
N VAL A 333 11.01 12.14 6.59
CA VAL A 333 11.05 12.43 8.04
C VAL A 333 12.46 12.37 8.58
N THR A 334 12.79 13.27 9.49
CA THR A 334 14.04 13.19 10.25
C THR A 334 14.04 11.99 11.18
N PRO A 335 15.21 11.57 11.72
CA PRO A 335 15.27 10.53 12.76
C PRO A 335 14.38 10.78 13.99
N GLN A 336 13.99 12.03 14.23
CA GLN A 336 13.11 12.43 15.35
C GLN A 336 11.63 12.55 14.95
N GLY A 337 11.26 12.15 13.70
CA GLY A 337 9.86 12.15 13.24
C GLY A 337 9.35 13.52 12.75
N GLU A 338 10.24 14.47 12.47
CA GLU A 338 9.85 15.76 11.89
C GLU A 338 9.76 15.64 10.36
N ILE A 339 8.62 15.99 9.77
CA ILE A 339 8.40 15.99 8.33
C ILE A 339 9.11 17.21 7.74
N VAL A 340 10.13 16.99 6.92
CA VAL A 340 10.91 18.04 6.26
C VAL A 340 10.54 18.21 4.80
N TRP A 341 9.95 17.18 4.19
CA TRP A 341 9.42 17.19 2.84
C TRP A 341 8.12 16.36 2.80
N GLU A 342 7.07 16.85 2.15
CA GLU A 342 5.78 16.19 2.04
C GLU A 342 5.18 16.48 0.66
N TYR A 343 4.69 15.45 0.01
CA TYR A 343 4.02 15.57 -1.28
C TYR A 343 2.78 14.69 -1.34
N TYR A 344 1.63 15.30 -1.65
CA TYR A 344 0.38 14.56 -1.82
C TYR A 344 0.32 13.94 -3.21
N ALA A 345 0.22 12.61 -3.27
CA ALA A 345 0.18 11.80 -4.48
C ALA A 345 -1.11 10.95 -4.51
N THR A 346 -2.17 11.48 -5.07
CA THR A 346 -3.45 10.76 -5.17
C THR A 346 -3.42 9.80 -6.37
N TRP A 347 -3.91 8.60 -6.27
CA TRP A 347 -4.62 7.90 -5.17
C TRP A 347 -3.82 6.68 -4.74
N GLY A 348 -3.50 6.60 -3.44
CA GLY A 348 -2.79 5.46 -2.90
C GLY A 348 -1.41 5.27 -3.55
N PRO A 349 -0.42 6.11 -3.21
CA PRO A 349 0.97 5.78 -3.53
C PRO A 349 1.28 4.44 -2.84
N TYR A 350 2.00 3.58 -3.53
CA TYR A 350 2.35 2.27 -3.01
C TYR A 350 3.83 2.24 -2.63
N ASP A 351 4.64 2.83 -3.48
CA ASP A 351 6.08 2.85 -3.41
C ASP A 351 6.62 4.22 -3.84
N ALA A 352 7.76 4.66 -3.32
CA ALA A 352 8.36 5.93 -3.67
C ALA A 352 9.87 5.96 -3.50
N GLU A 353 10.59 6.23 -4.59
CA GLU A 353 12.03 6.21 -4.65
C GLU A 353 12.67 7.60 -4.79
N ARG A 354 13.67 7.89 -3.96
CA ARG A 354 14.51 9.10 -4.08
C ARG A 354 15.60 8.88 -5.11
N LEU A 355 15.48 9.53 -6.28
CA LEU A 355 16.44 9.40 -7.37
C LEU A 355 17.76 10.10 -7.06
N GLY A 356 18.81 9.35 -6.77
CA GLY A 356 20.14 9.90 -6.54
C GLY A 356 21.24 8.89 -6.81
N ALA A 357 22.46 9.35 -6.98
CA ALA A 357 23.60 8.45 -7.21
C ALA A 357 23.85 7.50 -6.02
N ALA A 358 23.41 7.88 -4.83
CA ALA A 358 23.52 7.08 -3.62
C ALA A 358 22.36 6.09 -3.42
N ASN A 359 21.20 6.34 -4.07
CA ASN A 359 20.01 5.48 -4.00
C ASN A 359 19.83 4.60 -5.24
N ARG A 360 20.83 4.56 -6.12
CA ARG A 360 20.79 3.64 -7.26
C ARG A 360 21.15 2.26 -6.77
N SER A 361 20.19 1.40 -6.72
CA SER A 361 20.40 -0.02 -6.45
C SER A 361 21.42 -0.60 -7.41
N ALA A 362 22.42 -1.29 -6.88
CA ALA A 362 23.16 -2.19 -7.73
C ALA A 362 22.18 -3.33 -8.13
N PRO A 363 22.18 -3.81 -9.40
CA PRO A 363 21.31 -4.92 -9.79
C PRO A 363 21.41 -6.07 -8.80
N GLY A 364 20.28 -6.50 -8.27
CA GLY A 364 20.21 -7.56 -7.27
C GLY A 364 20.51 -7.13 -5.83
N THR A 365 20.23 -5.88 -5.49
CA THR A 365 20.30 -5.38 -4.10
C THR A 365 18.98 -4.83 -3.59
N GLY A 366 17.85 -5.07 -4.33
CA GLY A 366 16.59 -4.42 -4.02
C GLY A 366 16.70 -2.88 -4.00
N GLY A 367 15.69 -2.11 -4.07
CA GLY A 367 15.72 -0.64 -4.00
C GLY A 367 16.42 -0.03 -2.79
N SER A 368 16.96 -0.84 -1.89
CA SER A 368 17.46 -0.50 -0.58
C SER A 368 18.48 0.61 -0.55
N ALA A 369 18.10 1.71 0.05
CA ALA A 369 18.94 2.85 0.28
C ALA A 369 20.11 2.51 1.22
N ALA A 370 21.29 2.98 0.91
CA ALA A 370 22.47 2.79 1.72
C ALA A 370 22.55 3.80 2.91
N GLY A 371 21.43 4.09 3.56
CA GLY A 371 21.37 4.97 4.71
C GLY A 371 21.83 4.32 6.02
N PRO A 372 22.17 5.09 7.04
CA PRO A 372 22.58 4.55 8.34
C PRO A 372 21.38 3.94 9.07
N THR A 373 21.62 2.90 9.91
CA THR A 373 20.60 2.46 10.86
C THR A 373 20.36 3.56 11.91
N MET A 374 19.22 3.54 12.58
CA MET A 374 18.96 4.52 13.65
C MET A 374 19.86 4.33 14.86
N ALA A 375 20.40 3.11 15.04
CA ALA A 375 21.42 2.85 16.03
C ALA A 375 22.74 3.57 15.69
N ASP A 376 23.16 3.58 14.42
CA ASP A 376 24.35 4.26 13.96
C ASP A 376 24.17 5.80 13.93
N ALA A 377 22.95 6.26 13.71
CA ALA A 377 22.56 7.67 13.75
C ALA A 377 22.38 8.23 15.17
N ASP A 378 22.54 7.41 16.24
CA ASP A 378 22.25 7.75 17.65
C ASP A 378 20.83 8.32 17.86
N ALA A 379 19.86 7.75 17.14
CA ALA A 379 18.48 8.24 17.09
C ALA A 379 17.44 7.14 17.39
N THR A 380 17.80 6.19 18.25
CA THR A 380 16.87 5.13 18.67
C THR A 380 15.73 5.70 19.52
N GLY A 381 14.51 5.17 19.36
CA GLY A 381 13.34 5.57 20.14
C GLY A 381 12.03 5.50 19.37
N GLU A 382 10.97 5.97 20.01
CA GLU A 382 9.63 6.11 19.42
C GLU A 382 9.34 7.60 19.26
N TYR A 383 8.88 7.98 18.07
CA TYR A 383 8.68 9.38 17.72
C TYR A 383 7.29 9.60 17.10
N ALA A 384 6.64 10.67 17.53
CA ALA A 384 5.44 11.17 16.88
C ALA A 384 5.80 11.94 15.59
N LEU A 385 4.97 11.83 14.57
CA LEU A 385 5.11 12.67 13.37
C LEU A 385 4.71 14.12 13.69
N SER A 386 5.48 15.06 13.19
CA SER A 386 5.24 16.49 13.31
C SER A 386 5.61 17.24 12.02
N GLY A 387 5.14 18.47 11.85
CA GLY A 387 5.55 19.32 10.72
C GLY A 387 4.72 19.17 9.44
N SER A 388 3.67 18.31 9.40
CA SER A 388 2.79 18.23 8.23
C SER A 388 2.08 19.55 7.94
N ALA A 389 1.96 19.90 6.65
CA ALA A 389 1.18 21.04 6.19
C ALA A 389 -0.32 20.92 6.51
N ASN A 390 -0.82 19.70 6.72
CA ASN A 390 -2.23 19.38 7.01
C ASN A 390 -3.22 20.00 5.99
N ASP A 391 -2.81 20.08 4.74
CA ASP A 391 -3.63 20.61 3.64
C ASP A 391 -3.77 19.59 2.49
N PRO A 392 -4.28 18.38 2.79
CA PRO A 392 -4.40 17.33 1.79
C PRO A 392 -5.43 17.71 0.73
N PRO A 393 -5.19 17.35 -0.55
CA PRO A 393 -6.16 17.55 -1.62
C PRO A 393 -7.41 16.69 -1.43
N VAL A 394 -7.27 15.59 -0.69
CA VAL A 394 -8.35 14.68 -0.30
C VAL A 394 -8.27 14.45 1.19
N PRO A 395 -9.36 14.64 1.94
CA PRO A 395 -9.36 14.35 3.37
C PRO A 395 -9.02 12.87 3.64
N SER A 396 -8.11 12.64 4.57
CA SER A 396 -7.81 11.30 5.07
C SER A 396 -9.05 10.67 5.73
N GLU A 397 -9.28 9.39 5.49
CA GLU A 397 -10.34 8.62 6.16
C GLU A 397 -9.99 8.26 7.61
N ALA A 398 -8.75 8.44 8.03
CA ALA A 398 -8.37 8.43 9.45
C ALA A 398 -8.95 9.64 10.22
N SER A 399 -9.56 10.61 9.51
CA SER A 399 -10.28 11.76 10.05
C SER A 399 -11.80 11.54 10.06
N GLY A 400 -12.56 12.50 10.58
CA GLY A 400 -14.02 12.52 10.51
C GLY A 400 -14.71 11.35 11.23
N PRO A 401 -15.42 10.43 10.55
CA PRO A 401 -16.10 9.31 11.20
C PRO A 401 -15.18 8.39 12.00
N ALA A 402 -13.93 8.14 11.55
CA ALA A 402 -12.98 7.31 12.28
C ALA A 402 -12.64 7.91 13.65
N VAL A 403 -12.37 9.22 13.73
CA VAL A 403 -12.10 9.91 15.00
C VAL A 403 -13.29 9.79 15.95
N LEU A 404 -14.52 9.98 15.46
CA LEU A 404 -15.70 9.82 16.31
C LEU A 404 -15.84 8.41 16.88
N LEU A 405 -15.50 7.38 16.08
CA LEU A 405 -15.52 5.98 16.53
C LEU A 405 -14.44 5.74 17.57
N ALA A 406 -13.22 6.21 17.37
CA ALA A 406 -12.11 6.09 18.30
C ALA A 406 -12.42 6.81 19.63
N ASP A 407 -12.92 8.04 19.59
CA ASP A 407 -13.35 8.82 20.77
C ASP A 407 -14.46 8.11 21.58
N ALA A 408 -15.27 7.28 20.90
CA ALA A 408 -16.27 6.45 21.54
C ALA A 408 -15.71 5.11 22.10
N GLY A 409 -14.41 4.85 22.01
CA GLY A 409 -13.77 3.60 22.43
C GLY A 409 -14.01 2.44 21.46
N LEU A 410 -14.33 2.73 20.21
CA LEU A 410 -14.58 1.76 19.13
C LEU A 410 -13.38 1.71 18.17
N ASP A 411 -12.18 1.37 18.69
CA ASP A 411 -10.92 1.42 17.94
C ASP A 411 -10.93 0.48 16.71
N GLY A 412 -11.40 -0.76 16.86
CA GLY A 412 -11.53 -1.70 15.74
C GLY A 412 -12.42 -1.17 14.60
N PRO A 413 -13.68 -0.73 14.86
CA PRO A 413 -14.50 -0.04 13.87
C PRO A 413 -13.86 1.23 13.29
N ALA A 414 -13.11 2.01 14.07
CA ALA A 414 -12.39 3.20 13.59
C ALA A 414 -11.31 2.83 12.57
N ARG A 415 -10.50 1.80 12.88
CA ARG A 415 -9.49 1.25 11.98
C ARG A 415 -10.11 0.67 10.70
N THR A 416 -11.14 -0.17 10.84
CA THR A 416 -11.86 -0.69 9.66
C THR A 416 -12.39 0.44 8.77
N TRP A 417 -12.89 1.52 9.36
CA TRP A 417 -13.33 2.69 8.60
C TRP A 417 -12.17 3.30 7.80
N SER A 418 -11.05 3.60 8.45
CA SER A 418 -9.91 4.28 7.81
C SER A 418 -9.24 3.42 6.73
N HIS A 419 -9.26 2.10 6.86
CA HIS A 419 -8.61 1.19 5.92
C HIS A 419 -9.53 0.73 4.77
N VAL A 420 -10.83 0.55 4.99
CA VAL A 420 -11.76 0.00 3.98
C VAL A 420 -12.50 1.09 3.20
N VAL A 421 -12.91 2.17 3.88
CA VAL A 421 -13.75 3.19 3.24
C VAL A 421 -13.08 3.89 2.05
N PRO A 422 -11.76 4.17 2.04
CA PRO A 422 -11.08 4.73 0.87
C PRO A 422 -11.33 3.95 -0.42
N TRP A 423 -11.41 2.62 -0.33
CA TRP A 423 -11.58 1.72 -1.48
C TRP A 423 -13.01 1.72 -2.04
N VAL A 424 -14.01 1.88 -1.19
CA VAL A 424 -15.43 1.74 -1.57
C VAL A 424 -16.15 3.08 -1.74
N LYS A 425 -15.68 4.12 -1.07
CA LYS A 425 -16.27 5.46 -1.14
C LYS A 425 -16.02 6.11 -2.51
N PRO A 426 -17.04 6.78 -3.09
CA PRO A 426 -16.79 7.60 -4.27
C PRO A 426 -15.77 8.70 -4.01
N VAL A 427 -14.85 8.95 -4.95
CA VAL A 427 -13.76 9.94 -4.82
C VAL A 427 -14.25 11.36 -4.54
N TRP A 428 -15.46 11.70 -4.99
CA TRP A 428 -16.07 13.02 -4.81
C TRP A 428 -16.77 13.21 -3.45
N ALA A 429 -16.91 12.16 -2.64
CA ALA A 429 -17.59 12.24 -1.35
C ALA A 429 -16.60 12.30 -0.20
N SER A 430 -16.81 13.17 0.78
CA SER A 430 -16.16 13.07 2.09
C SER A 430 -16.73 11.89 2.90
N GLY A 431 -16.04 11.46 3.96
CA GLY A 431 -16.54 10.38 4.83
C GLY A 431 -17.92 10.69 5.41
N TRP A 432 -18.19 11.92 5.83
CA TRP A 432 -19.50 12.33 6.33
C TRP A 432 -20.58 12.36 5.26
N GLU A 433 -20.26 12.79 4.06
CA GLU A 433 -21.20 12.75 2.93
C GLU A 433 -21.54 11.32 2.53
N PHE A 434 -20.55 10.41 2.61
CA PHE A 434 -20.77 9.00 2.36
C PHE A 434 -21.72 8.38 3.40
N VAL A 435 -21.50 8.63 4.71
CA VAL A 435 -22.43 8.21 5.78
C VAL A 435 -23.82 8.77 5.56
N ALA A 436 -23.93 10.06 5.29
CA ALA A 436 -25.21 10.71 5.06
C ALA A 436 -25.93 10.12 3.84
N ALA A 437 -25.22 9.90 2.72
CA ALA A 437 -25.79 9.36 1.50
C ALA A 437 -26.29 7.91 1.69
N VAL A 438 -25.49 7.05 2.33
CA VAL A 438 -25.90 5.66 2.65
C VAL A 438 -27.13 5.67 3.57
N THR A 439 -27.13 6.50 4.62
CA THR A 439 -28.27 6.67 5.52
C THR A 439 -29.51 7.14 4.77
N GLY A 440 -29.37 8.14 3.91
CA GLY A 440 -30.47 8.67 3.10
C GLY A 440 -31.07 7.61 2.16
N LEU A 441 -30.21 6.80 1.53
CA LEU A 441 -30.65 5.68 0.68
C LEU A 441 -31.41 4.62 1.48
N LEU A 442 -30.90 4.22 2.65
CA LEU A 442 -31.55 3.22 3.52
C LEU A 442 -32.91 3.72 4.02
N VAL A 443 -33.01 4.98 4.47
CA VAL A 443 -34.26 5.61 4.86
C VAL A 443 -35.25 5.66 3.69
N GLY A 444 -34.77 6.06 2.50
CA GLY A 444 -35.58 6.12 1.28
C GLY A 444 -36.12 4.76 0.84
N LEU A 445 -35.28 3.74 0.83
CA LEU A 445 -35.66 2.35 0.50
C LEU A 445 -36.61 1.76 1.53
N GLY A 446 -36.34 1.95 2.83
CA GLY A 446 -37.22 1.51 3.90
C GLY A 446 -38.59 2.16 3.81
N TRP A 447 -38.65 3.47 3.55
CA TRP A 447 -39.89 4.20 3.31
C TRP A 447 -40.64 3.68 2.08
N ALA A 448 -39.95 3.54 0.94
CA ALA A 448 -40.54 3.02 -0.29
C ALA A 448 -41.12 1.59 -0.07
N GLY A 449 -40.40 0.73 0.62
CA GLY A 449 -40.86 -0.60 1.00
C GLY A 449 -42.12 -0.56 1.87
N ALA A 450 -42.14 0.33 2.88
CA ALA A 450 -43.33 0.51 3.74
C ALA A 450 -44.56 1.02 2.94
N GLU A 451 -44.33 1.97 2.01
CA GLU A 451 -45.42 2.47 1.14
C GLU A 451 -45.96 1.36 0.19
N VAL A 452 -45.07 0.54 -0.38
CA VAL A 452 -45.48 -0.60 -1.21
C VAL A 452 -46.29 -1.60 -0.39
N ALA A 453 -45.78 -1.97 0.79
CA ALA A 453 -46.50 -2.90 1.67
C ALA A 453 -47.88 -2.42 2.09
N GLN A 454 -48.03 -1.13 2.44
CA GLN A 454 -49.31 -0.51 2.82
C GLN A 454 -50.30 -0.35 1.66
N ASN A 455 -49.79 -0.26 0.42
CA ASN A 455 -50.63 -0.04 -0.76
C ASN A 455 -50.69 -1.25 -1.70
N ARG A 456 -50.19 -2.41 -1.27
CA ARG A 456 -50.03 -3.61 -2.14
C ARG A 456 -51.34 -4.01 -2.83
N ASP A 457 -52.47 -3.97 -2.12
CA ASP A 457 -53.76 -4.38 -2.68
C ASP A 457 -54.26 -3.38 -3.74
N ARG A 458 -53.97 -2.09 -3.57
CA ARG A 458 -54.28 -1.05 -4.56
C ARG A 458 -53.36 -1.13 -5.79
N LEU A 459 -52.10 -1.49 -5.58
CA LEU A 459 -51.13 -1.70 -6.67
C LEU A 459 -51.50 -2.95 -7.47
N ALA A 460 -51.84 -4.05 -6.80
CA ALA A 460 -52.29 -5.26 -7.46
C ALA A 460 -53.57 -5.05 -8.29
N ALA A 461 -54.52 -4.28 -7.78
CA ALA A 461 -55.73 -3.93 -8.50
C ALA A 461 -55.47 -3.09 -9.76
N ARG A 462 -54.50 -2.18 -9.74
CA ARG A 462 -54.10 -1.40 -10.91
C ARG A 462 -53.36 -2.21 -11.97
N LEU A 463 -52.44 -3.07 -11.54
CA LEU A 463 -51.68 -3.96 -12.44
C LEU A 463 -52.52 -5.10 -13.02
N GLY A 464 -53.62 -5.47 -12.34
CA GLY A 464 -54.61 -6.47 -12.84
C GLY A 464 -55.71 -5.90 -13.73
N ALA A 465 -55.87 -4.58 -13.81
CA ALA A 465 -56.87 -3.91 -14.67
C ALA A 465 -56.37 -3.63 -16.09
N ASP A 466 -55.08 -3.81 -16.34
CA ASP A 466 -54.44 -3.68 -17.66
C ASP A 466 -54.20 -5.04 -18.38
N ARG A 467 -54.96 -6.11 -17.95
CA ARG A 467 -54.97 -7.42 -18.62
C ARG A 467 -56.40 -7.76 -19.12
#